data_1bc126fa409a94df15fd7eab37da6d56
#
_entry.id   1bc126fa409a94df15fd7eab37da6d56
#
_cell.length_a   1.000
_cell.length_b   1.000
_cell.length_c   1.000
_cell.angle_alpha   90.00
_cell.angle_beta   90.00
_cell.angle_gamma   90.00
#
_symmetry.space_group_name_H-M   'P 1'
#
loop_
_entity.id
_entity.type
_entity.pdbx_description
1 polymer ?
#
loop_
_entity_poly.entity_id
_entity_poly.type
_entity_poly.pdbx_seq_one_letter_code
_entity_poly.pdbx_strand_id
1 'polypeptide(L)'
;MVRFRLTRKAAAPAIGDRCVRHSLRFASCQACVSACPVEALSVVNGKVTLAEDRCLSCGDCLFVCPTEAISGITPPIRHYRGDALVAPLSFRAASTEELLIWHRLYQLRAVACNIDAQPGWALAVARLNLTLRRYHEPEWRIVPPVDAGIDSSRRSLLRAQVIETRSASVPTGRRVLRQLYPQISGWLPDIDRQRCQLCGACWRICPEQALRAEGGRFIIESARCTGCKNCQAVCQHQAVILNAGPREDPVRQLPLTSARCASCQQPFMTWQQGSTQCPTCQRHQHGMRALCC
;
A
#
# COMPACT_ATOMS: atom_id res chain seq x y z
N MET A 1 33.27 -31.33 13.41
CA MET A 1 32.73 -30.95 12.11
C MET A 1 32.27 -29.48 12.14
N VAL A 2 33.05 -28.57 11.58
CA VAL A 2 32.72 -27.14 11.53
C VAL A 2 31.76 -26.94 10.36
N ARG A 3 30.47 -26.62 10.64
CA ARG A 3 29.50 -26.27 9.60
C ARG A 3 29.79 -24.82 9.18
N PHE A 4 30.40 -24.65 8.03
CA PHE A 4 30.46 -23.37 7.34
C PHE A 4 29.04 -22.96 6.95
N ARG A 5 28.46 -21.97 7.62
CA ARG A 5 27.29 -21.25 7.11
C ARG A 5 27.80 -20.37 5.97
N LEU A 6 27.51 -20.76 4.75
CA LEU A 6 27.62 -19.87 3.60
C LEU A 6 26.68 -18.69 3.84
N THR A 7 27.22 -17.58 4.25
CA THR A 7 26.50 -16.30 4.26
C THR A 7 26.20 -15.96 2.80
N ARG A 8 24.94 -16.15 2.38
CA ARG A 8 24.46 -15.62 1.10
C ARG A 8 24.75 -14.12 1.12
N LYS A 9 25.58 -13.67 0.19
CA LYS A 9 25.81 -12.24 -0.07
C LYS A 9 24.41 -11.64 -0.28
N ALA A 10 24.05 -10.65 0.55
CA ALA A 10 22.77 -9.98 0.40
C ALA A 10 22.67 -9.46 -1.03
N ALA A 11 21.57 -9.75 -1.70
CA ALA A 11 21.35 -9.24 -3.05
C ALA A 11 21.32 -7.72 -2.99
N ALA A 12 21.92 -7.04 -3.97
CA ALA A 12 21.85 -5.60 -4.06
C ALA A 12 20.38 -5.12 -4.15
N PRO A 13 20.07 -3.97 -3.54
CA PRO A 13 18.73 -3.40 -3.65
C PRO A 13 18.32 -3.17 -5.10
N ALA A 14 17.15 -3.66 -5.50
CA ALA A 14 16.68 -3.57 -6.89
C ALA A 14 15.18 -3.32 -6.99
N ILE A 15 14.79 -2.70 -8.10
CA ILE A 15 13.38 -2.50 -8.47
C ILE A 15 13.02 -3.57 -9.51
N GLY A 16 12.16 -4.51 -9.13
CA GLY A 16 11.76 -5.63 -9.99
C GLY A 16 10.61 -5.29 -10.95
N ASP A 17 10.30 -6.24 -11.84
CA ASP A 17 9.30 -6.10 -12.92
C ASP A 17 7.87 -5.90 -12.43
N ARG A 18 7.58 -6.23 -11.15
CA ARG A 18 6.30 -5.92 -10.52
C ARG A 18 6.04 -4.43 -10.35
N CYS A 19 7.07 -3.58 -10.53
CA CYS A 19 6.89 -2.14 -10.45
C CYS A 19 5.91 -1.67 -11.54
N VAL A 20 4.83 -0.99 -11.12
CA VAL A 20 3.81 -0.50 -12.06
C VAL A 20 4.38 0.44 -13.13
N ARG A 21 5.51 1.10 -12.86
CA ARG A 21 6.22 1.94 -13.85
C ARG A 21 7.02 1.13 -14.87
N HIS A 22 7.29 -0.14 -14.61
CA HIS A 22 7.88 -1.04 -15.60
C HIS A 22 6.85 -1.56 -16.59
N SER A 23 5.63 -1.85 -16.10
CA SER A 23 4.54 -2.39 -16.93
C SER A 23 3.71 -1.33 -17.64
N LEU A 24 3.69 -0.09 -17.15
CA LEU A 24 2.87 0.98 -17.70
C LEU A 24 3.67 2.27 -17.86
N ARG A 25 3.91 2.69 -19.11
CA ARG A 25 4.69 3.88 -19.45
C ARG A 25 4.16 5.18 -18.81
N PHE A 26 2.85 5.28 -18.61
CA PHE A 26 2.19 6.46 -18.05
C PHE A 26 1.86 6.33 -16.57
N ALA A 27 2.42 5.33 -15.89
CA ALA A 27 2.18 5.15 -14.45
C ALA A 27 2.62 6.39 -13.66
N SER A 28 1.77 6.85 -12.74
CA SER A 28 2.02 8.01 -11.89
C SER A 28 2.49 7.64 -10.47
N CYS A 29 2.73 6.35 -10.19
CA CYS A 29 3.14 5.89 -8.87
C CYS A 29 4.49 6.50 -8.47
N GLN A 30 4.55 7.10 -7.28
CA GLN A 30 5.75 7.68 -6.65
C GLN A 30 5.87 7.25 -5.18
N ALA A 31 5.16 6.20 -4.75
CA ALA A 31 5.06 5.86 -3.34
C ALA A 31 6.42 5.63 -2.67
N CYS A 32 7.31 4.85 -3.28
CA CYS A 32 8.64 4.59 -2.75
C CYS A 32 9.56 5.82 -2.82
N VAL A 33 9.44 6.65 -3.86
CA VAL A 33 10.20 7.91 -3.98
C VAL A 33 9.81 8.87 -2.87
N SER A 34 8.50 9.09 -2.65
CA SER A 34 7.99 9.98 -1.60
C SER A 34 8.29 9.49 -0.18
N ALA A 35 8.48 8.17 0.00
CA ALA A 35 8.81 7.59 1.30
C ALA A 35 10.31 7.56 1.58
N CYS A 36 11.16 7.78 0.58
CA CYS A 36 12.60 7.69 0.77
C CYS A 36 13.14 8.95 1.49
N PRO A 37 13.68 8.79 2.71
CA PRO A 37 14.10 9.93 3.52
C PRO A 37 15.36 10.64 3.02
N VAL A 38 16.16 9.95 2.21
CA VAL A 38 17.44 10.42 1.67
C VAL A 38 17.39 10.58 0.16
N GLU A 39 16.19 10.52 -0.41
CA GLU A 39 15.97 10.68 -1.86
C GLU A 39 16.84 9.75 -2.72
N ALA A 40 17.19 8.56 -2.19
CA ALA A 40 17.91 7.54 -2.94
C ALA A 40 17.10 6.94 -4.09
N LEU A 41 15.75 7.09 -4.04
CA LEU A 41 14.83 6.64 -5.09
C LEU A 41 14.37 7.86 -5.91
N SER A 42 14.46 7.75 -7.21
CA SER A 42 14.02 8.79 -8.15
C SER A 42 13.29 8.20 -9.36
N VAL A 43 12.61 9.04 -10.13
CA VAL A 43 11.98 8.62 -11.40
C VAL A 43 12.79 9.21 -12.56
N VAL A 44 13.43 8.35 -13.33
CA VAL A 44 14.21 8.72 -14.51
C VAL A 44 13.61 8.01 -15.73
N ASN A 45 13.30 8.75 -16.77
CA ASN A 45 12.67 8.23 -18.00
C ASN A 45 11.42 7.36 -17.73
N GLY A 46 10.61 7.77 -16.74
CA GLY A 46 9.38 7.06 -16.35
C GLY A 46 9.60 5.83 -15.48
N LYS A 47 10.82 5.38 -15.22
CA LYS A 47 11.16 4.23 -14.37
C LYS A 47 11.71 4.68 -13.03
N VAL A 48 11.50 3.86 -12.01
CA VAL A 48 12.13 4.09 -10.69
C VAL A 48 13.57 3.61 -10.73
N THR A 49 14.49 4.45 -10.32
CA THR A 49 15.92 4.16 -10.15
C THR A 49 16.32 4.30 -8.70
N LEU A 50 17.33 3.54 -8.28
CA LEU A 50 17.88 3.56 -6.93
C LEU A 50 19.37 3.94 -7.00
N ALA A 51 19.77 4.96 -6.27
CA ALA A 51 21.15 5.30 -5.96
C ALA A 51 21.59 4.48 -4.74
N GLU A 52 22.37 3.42 -4.98
CA GLU A 52 22.76 2.46 -3.95
C GLU A 52 23.66 3.10 -2.88
N ASP A 53 24.53 4.01 -3.29
CA ASP A 53 25.45 4.78 -2.44
C ASP A 53 24.73 5.67 -1.42
N ARG A 54 23.52 6.10 -1.74
CA ARG A 54 22.67 6.93 -0.87
C ARG A 54 21.70 6.12 -0.02
N CYS A 55 21.49 4.86 -0.35
CA CYS A 55 20.49 4.02 0.28
C CYS A 55 20.88 3.63 1.72
N LEU A 56 20.07 4.04 2.71
CA LEU A 56 20.26 3.68 4.12
C LEU A 56 19.72 2.29 4.49
N SER A 57 19.17 1.55 3.56
CA SER A 57 18.50 0.26 3.79
C SER A 57 17.46 0.30 4.92
N CYS A 58 16.80 1.45 5.12
CA CYS A 58 15.83 1.66 6.20
C CYS A 58 14.52 0.87 6.02
N GLY A 59 14.20 0.41 4.81
CA GLY A 59 13.02 -0.39 4.52
C GLY A 59 11.71 0.40 4.33
N ASP A 60 11.65 1.71 4.53
CA ASP A 60 10.41 2.50 4.42
C ASP A 60 9.71 2.32 3.06
N CYS A 61 10.49 2.24 1.98
CA CYS A 61 9.99 2.01 0.63
C CYS A 61 9.28 0.66 0.45
N LEU A 62 9.64 -0.35 1.26
CA LEU A 62 9.00 -1.67 1.22
C LEU A 62 7.55 -1.60 1.70
N PHE A 63 7.29 -0.84 2.77
CA PHE A 63 5.98 -0.75 3.40
C PHE A 63 4.94 -0.01 2.54
N VAL A 64 5.40 0.94 1.72
CA VAL A 64 4.52 1.76 0.87
C VAL A 64 4.36 1.22 -0.55
N CYS A 65 5.14 0.22 -0.97
CA CYS A 65 5.07 -0.31 -2.32
C CYS A 65 3.74 -1.05 -2.56
N PRO A 66 2.94 -0.63 -3.55
CA PRO A 66 1.63 -1.25 -3.81
C PRO A 66 1.73 -2.63 -4.45
N THR A 67 2.88 -2.99 -5.03
CA THR A 67 3.08 -4.22 -5.79
C THR A 67 4.26 -5.05 -5.29
N GLU A 68 4.88 -4.65 -4.16
CA GLU A 68 6.02 -5.34 -3.56
C GLU A 68 7.16 -5.58 -4.57
N ALA A 69 7.48 -4.54 -5.32
CA ALA A 69 8.44 -4.59 -6.42
C ALA A 69 9.90 -4.36 -5.99
N ILE A 70 10.16 -4.06 -4.71
CA ILE A 70 11.49 -3.74 -4.19
C ILE A 70 12.08 -4.99 -3.54
N SER A 71 13.30 -5.34 -3.92
CA SER A 71 14.05 -6.48 -3.41
C SER A 71 15.44 -6.06 -2.93
N GLY A 72 16.17 -6.96 -2.25
CA GLY A 72 17.51 -6.71 -1.74
C GLY A 72 17.60 -5.82 -0.50
N ILE A 73 16.47 -5.34 0.02
CA ILE A 73 16.36 -4.63 1.29
C ILE A 73 15.58 -5.54 2.25
N THR A 74 16.07 -5.71 3.46
CA THR A 74 15.38 -6.48 4.50
C THR A 74 14.57 -5.54 5.39
N PRO A 75 13.37 -5.96 5.85
CA PRO A 75 12.63 -5.20 6.84
C PRO A 75 13.48 -5.03 8.12
N PRO A 76 13.39 -3.89 8.81
CA PRO A 76 14.15 -3.66 10.02
C PRO A 76 13.72 -4.65 11.13
N ILE A 77 14.70 -5.19 11.84
CA ILE A 77 14.48 -5.98 13.05
C ILE A 77 14.27 -5.01 14.20
N ARG A 78 13.20 -5.21 14.96
CA ARG A 78 12.91 -4.41 16.14
C ARG A 78 12.79 -5.28 17.38
N HIS A 79 13.05 -4.68 18.53
CA HIS A 79 12.97 -5.32 19.83
C HIS A 79 11.69 -4.89 20.54
N TYR A 80 11.03 -5.83 21.21
CA TYR A 80 9.81 -5.55 21.96
C TYR A 80 9.74 -6.38 23.23
N ARG A 81 9.06 -5.82 24.24
CA ARG A 81 8.81 -6.45 25.53
C ARG A 81 7.34 -6.17 25.91
N GLY A 82 6.58 -7.22 26.16
CA GLY A 82 5.13 -7.07 26.37
C GLY A 82 4.47 -6.39 25.16
N ASP A 83 3.82 -5.27 25.40
CA ASP A 83 3.13 -4.46 24.39
C ASP A 83 3.92 -3.25 23.88
N ALA A 84 5.23 -3.16 24.21
CA ALA A 84 6.05 -2.02 23.88
C ALA A 84 7.26 -2.38 23.00
N LEU A 85 7.54 -1.54 22.00
CA LEU A 85 8.86 -1.50 21.36
C LEU A 85 9.88 -0.96 22.35
N VAL A 86 11.05 -1.61 22.43
CA VAL A 86 12.11 -1.27 23.39
C VAL A 86 13.46 -1.09 22.70
N ALA A 87 14.42 -0.55 23.42
CA ALA A 87 15.81 -0.41 22.96
C ALA A 87 16.44 -1.78 22.56
N PRO A 88 17.37 -1.78 21.59
CA PRO A 88 17.85 -0.61 20.86
C PRO A 88 16.89 -0.14 19.79
N LEU A 89 16.47 1.12 19.87
CA LEU A 89 15.67 1.76 18.85
C LEU A 89 16.57 2.32 17.75
N SER A 90 16.17 2.17 16.52
CA SER A 90 16.89 2.78 15.39
C SER A 90 16.85 4.30 15.50
N PHE A 91 17.92 4.97 15.05
CA PHE A 91 17.97 6.43 14.95
C PHE A 91 16.77 6.99 14.18
N ARG A 92 16.42 6.32 13.09
CA ARG A 92 15.21 6.62 12.33
C ARG A 92 14.02 5.84 12.90
N ALA A 93 12.99 6.54 13.29
CA ALA A 93 11.75 5.94 13.76
C ALA A 93 11.05 5.15 12.63
N ALA A 94 10.24 4.17 13.03
CA ALA A 94 9.43 3.38 12.11
C ALA A 94 8.39 4.24 11.37
N SER A 95 8.09 3.87 10.12
CA SER A 95 7.00 4.49 9.37
C SER A 95 5.63 4.14 9.97
N THR A 96 4.62 4.95 9.66
CA THR A 96 3.24 4.68 10.11
C THR A 96 2.76 3.32 9.62
N GLU A 97 3.08 2.94 8.39
CA GLU A 97 2.73 1.65 7.79
C GLU A 97 3.36 0.49 8.55
N GLU A 98 4.63 0.60 8.91
CA GLU A 98 5.32 -0.40 9.73
C GLU A 98 4.67 -0.53 11.10
N LEU A 99 4.42 0.59 11.80
CA LEU A 99 3.82 0.61 13.13
C LEU A 99 2.38 0.05 13.14
N LEU A 100 1.60 0.29 12.10
CA LEU A 100 0.27 -0.30 11.93
C LEU A 100 0.34 -1.84 11.88
N ILE A 101 1.36 -2.38 11.22
CA ILE A 101 1.55 -3.83 11.16
C ILE A 101 1.96 -4.38 12.54
N TRP A 102 2.87 -3.72 13.25
CA TRP A 102 3.22 -4.05 14.63
C TRP A 102 2.00 -4.00 15.55
N HIS A 103 1.17 -2.97 15.39
CA HIS A 103 -0.08 -2.79 16.14
C HIS A 103 -1.01 -4.01 16.03
N ARG A 104 -1.19 -4.55 14.82
CA ARG A 104 -2.12 -5.67 14.57
C ARG A 104 -1.49 -7.04 14.83
N LEU A 105 -0.27 -7.29 14.35
CA LEU A 105 0.34 -8.62 14.44
C LEU A 105 0.87 -8.95 15.84
N TYR A 106 1.45 -7.96 16.51
CA TYR A 106 2.09 -8.16 17.81
C TYR A 106 1.35 -7.49 18.96
N GLN A 107 0.19 -6.88 18.69
CA GLN A 107 -0.63 -6.19 19.69
C GLN A 107 0.15 -5.11 20.46
N LEU A 108 1.16 -4.49 19.81
CA LEU A 108 1.93 -3.44 20.46
C LEU A 108 1.10 -2.16 20.61
N ARG A 109 1.33 -1.46 21.73
CA ARG A 109 0.58 -0.27 22.14
C ARG A 109 1.48 0.83 22.70
N ALA A 110 2.80 0.62 22.69
CA ALA A 110 3.74 1.59 23.23
C ALA A 110 5.10 1.55 22.53
N VAL A 111 5.85 2.62 22.72
CA VAL A 111 7.29 2.66 22.49
C VAL A 111 7.98 3.18 23.75
N ALA A 112 9.04 2.48 24.17
CA ALA A 112 9.88 2.88 25.31
C ALA A 112 11.05 3.73 24.79
N CYS A 113 10.90 5.06 24.85
CA CYS A 113 11.92 5.99 24.40
C CYS A 113 11.99 7.25 25.26
N ASN A 114 13.17 7.88 25.26
CA ASN A 114 13.33 9.22 25.78
C ASN A 114 12.97 10.21 24.68
N ILE A 115 11.94 11.03 24.88
CA ILE A 115 11.42 11.98 23.90
C ILE A 115 12.47 13.00 23.48
N ASP A 116 13.26 13.50 24.46
CA ASP A 116 14.28 14.52 24.20
C ASP A 116 15.44 13.98 23.37
N ALA A 117 15.84 12.72 23.65
CA ALA A 117 16.91 12.05 22.91
C ALA A 117 16.45 11.47 21.56
N GLN A 118 15.17 11.16 21.41
CA GLN A 118 14.60 10.45 20.25
C GLN A 118 13.29 11.09 19.75
N PRO A 119 13.27 12.41 19.42
CA PRO A 119 12.05 13.12 19.05
C PRO A 119 11.37 12.54 17.80
N GLY A 120 12.13 11.88 16.91
CA GLY A 120 11.59 11.19 15.73
C GLY A 120 10.60 10.08 16.08
N TRP A 121 10.82 9.36 17.19
CA TRP A 121 9.91 8.32 17.64
C TRP A 121 8.62 8.92 18.22
N ALA A 122 8.71 10.03 18.94
CA ALA A 122 7.52 10.75 19.42
C ALA A 122 6.64 11.21 18.24
N LEU A 123 7.25 11.77 17.20
CA LEU A 123 6.55 12.18 16.01
C LEU A 123 5.93 10.98 15.25
N ALA A 124 6.63 9.85 15.18
CA ALA A 124 6.11 8.63 14.56
C ALA A 124 4.87 8.11 15.29
N VAL A 125 4.88 8.08 16.62
CA VAL A 125 3.73 7.69 17.45
C VAL A 125 2.58 8.68 17.25
N ALA A 126 2.84 9.97 17.21
CA ALA A 126 1.81 10.98 16.98
C ALA A 126 1.11 10.78 15.62
N ARG A 127 1.88 10.55 14.54
CA ARG A 127 1.34 10.25 13.20
C ARG A 127 0.55 8.94 13.17
N LEU A 128 1.05 7.91 13.85
CA LEU A 128 0.35 6.65 14.00
C LEU A 128 -1.00 6.86 14.69
N ASN A 129 -1.04 7.59 15.80
CA ASN A 129 -2.24 7.83 16.58
C ASN A 129 -3.31 8.61 15.78
N LEU A 130 -2.90 9.57 14.95
CA LEU A 130 -3.82 10.23 14.01
C LEU A 130 -4.46 9.23 13.04
N THR A 131 -3.73 8.21 12.64
CA THR A 131 -4.24 7.15 11.75
C THR A 131 -5.13 6.17 12.52
N LEU A 132 -4.71 5.74 13.72
CA LEU A 132 -5.46 4.82 14.57
C LEU A 132 -6.81 5.41 14.99
N ARG A 133 -6.90 6.71 15.28
CA ARG A 133 -8.19 7.40 15.53
C ARG A 133 -9.15 7.27 14.36
N ARG A 134 -8.67 7.44 13.14
CA ARG A 134 -9.50 7.23 11.92
C ARG A 134 -9.94 5.78 11.74
N TYR A 135 -9.17 4.86 12.31
CA TYR A 135 -9.41 3.43 12.24
C TYR A 135 -10.23 2.91 13.43
N HIS A 136 -10.60 3.79 14.38
CA HIS A 136 -11.24 3.45 15.64
C HIS A 136 -10.46 2.38 16.43
N GLU A 137 -9.12 2.47 16.36
CA GLU A 137 -8.19 1.58 17.04
C GLU A 137 -7.55 2.27 18.26
N PRO A 138 -7.12 1.51 19.28
CA PRO A 138 -6.43 2.05 20.44
C PRO A 138 -5.15 2.79 20.07
N GLU A 139 -4.93 3.94 20.69
CA GLU A 139 -3.73 4.75 20.49
C GLU A 139 -2.50 4.14 21.20
N TRP A 140 -1.33 4.46 20.67
CA TRP A 140 -0.07 4.12 21.30
C TRP A 140 0.34 5.20 22.31
N ARG A 141 1.05 4.74 23.35
CA ARG A 141 1.67 5.60 24.36
C ARG A 141 3.20 5.59 24.24
N ILE A 142 3.82 6.66 24.70
CA ILE A 142 5.25 6.71 24.91
C ILE A 142 5.49 6.44 26.40
N VAL A 143 6.38 5.50 26.70
CA VAL A 143 6.75 5.15 28.06
C VAL A 143 8.25 5.42 28.24
N PRO A 144 8.71 5.72 29.46
CA PRO A 144 10.14 5.87 29.73
C PRO A 144 10.91 4.61 29.31
N PRO A 145 12.17 4.75 28.87
CA PRO A 145 13.02 3.60 28.63
C PRO A 145 13.08 2.72 29.89
N VAL A 146 12.90 1.43 29.71
CA VAL A 146 13.12 0.50 30.83
C VAL A 146 14.63 0.38 30.97
N ASP A 147 15.17 1.05 31.98
CA ASP A 147 16.58 0.88 32.35
C ASP A 147 16.82 -0.61 32.57
N ALA A 148 17.87 -1.14 31.94
CA ALA A 148 18.39 -2.47 32.25
C ALA A 148 19.04 -2.51 33.64
N GLY A 149 18.78 -1.51 34.49
CA GLY A 149 19.16 -1.46 35.85
C GLY A 149 18.53 -2.61 36.61
N ILE A 150 19.37 -3.51 37.07
CA ILE A 150 19.04 -4.57 38.03
C ILE A 150 18.47 -3.88 39.26
N ASP A 151 17.15 -3.80 39.34
CA ASP A 151 16.48 -3.44 40.60
C ASP A 151 16.69 -4.60 41.55
N SER A 152 17.79 -4.48 42.36
CA SER A 152 18.29 -5.50 43.29
C SER A 152 17.44 -5.64 44.56
N SER A 153 16.20 -5.15 44.54
CA SER A 153 15.32 -5.38 45.66
C SER A 153 14.84 -6.84 45.63
N ARG A 154 15.32 -7.62 46.62
CA ARG A 154 14.99 -9.04 46.78
C ARG A 154 13.48 -9.37 46.77
N ARG A 155 12.62 -8.39 46.90
CA ARG A 155 11.15 -8.55 46.85
C ARG A 155 10.61 -8.56 45.42
N SER A 156 11.29 -8.02 44.42
CA SER A 156 10.86 -8.05 43.00
C SER A 156 11.15 -9.39 42.34
N LEU A 157 12.13 -10.14 42.84
CA LEU A 157 12.52 -11.46 42.31
C LEU A 157 11.41 -12.54 42.44
N LEU A 158 10.50 -12.40 43.38
CA LEU A 158 9.43 -13.37 43.60
C LEU A 158 8.12 -13.04 42.87
N ARG A 159 7.99 -11.87 42.20
CA ARG A 159 6.79 -11.44 41.46
C ARG A 159 7.03 -11.04 40.03
N ALA A 160 8.25 -10.89 39.58
CA ALA A 160 8.56 -10.53 38.22
C ALA A 160 8.45 -11.78 37.32
N GLN A 161 7.37 -11.93 36.61
CA GLN A 161 7.45 -12.63 35.33
C GLN A 161 8.48 -11.87 34.52
N VAL A 162 9.65 -12.47 34.30
CA VAL A 162 10.69 -11.90 33.43
C VAL A 162 10.10 -11.88 32.02
N ILE A 163 9.51 -10.75 31.65
CA ILE A 163 9.04 -10.57 30.28
C ILE A 163 10.30 -10.42 29.43
N GLU A 164 10.63 -11.46 28.70
CA GLU A 164 11.80 -11.48 27.83
C GLU A 164 11.69 -10.46 26.72
N THR A 165 12.79 -9.80 26.40
CA THR A 165 12.90 -8.98 25.19
C THR A 165 12.98 -9.90 23.98
N ARG A 166 12.07 -9.74 23.06
CA ARG A 166 12.00 -10.48 21.80
C ARG A 166 12.38 -9.60 20.65
N SER A 167 12.83 -10.21 19.56
CA SER A 167 13.21 -9.51 18.34
C SER A 167 12.45 -10.10 17.16
N ALA A 168 11.90 -9.23 16.32
CA ALA A 168 11.21 -9.65 15.12
C ALA A 168 11.30 -8.57 14.03
N SER A 169 10.92 -8.94 12.81
CA SER A 169 10.57 -8.01 11.75
C SER A 169 9.13 -8.31 11.31
N VAL A 170 8.47 -7.32 10.71
CA VAL A 170 7.11 -7.47 10.22
C VAL A 170 7.11 -7.63 8.69
N PRO A 171 6.12 -8.33 8.12
CA PRO A 171 5.95 -8.41 6.67
C PRO A 171 5.70 -7.01 6.08
N THR A 172 6.07 -6.83 4.82
CA THR A 172 6.05 -5.51 4.16
C THR A 172 5.00 -5.46 3.06
N GLY A 173 4.64 -4.25 2.66
CA GLY A 173 3.78 -4.00 1.51
C GLY A 173 2.35 -3.61 1.87
N ARG A 174 1.70 -2.92 0.94
CA ARG A 174 0.31 -2.47 1.11
C ARG A 174 -0.71 -3.60 1.12
N ARG A 175 -0.37 -4.76 0.55
CA ARG A 175 -1.24 -5.96 0.62
C ARG A 175 -1.40 -6.44 2.05
N VAL A 176 -0.32 -6.45 2.81
CA VAL A 176 -0.33 -6.83 4.23
C VAL A 176 -1.23 -5.88 5.03
N LEU A 177 -1.04 -4.57 4.89
CA LEU A 177 -1.89 -3.58 5.56
C LEU A 177 -3.37 -3.76 5.22
N ARG A 178 -3.68 -4.00 3.95
CA ARG A 178 -5.05 -4.25 3.49
C ARG A 178 -5.68 -5.48 4.14
N GLN A 179 -4.91 -6.56 4.33
CA GLN A 179 -5.36 -7.79 5.00
C GLN A 179 -5.57 -7.58 6.50
N LEU A 180 -4.69 -6.82 7.14
CA LEU A 180 -4.75 -6.53 8.57
C LEU A 180 -5.89 -5.55 8.95
N TYR A 181 -6.24 -4.67 8.01
CA TYR A 181 -7.30 -3.65 8.19
C TYR A 181 -8.38 -3.78 7.10
N PRO A 182 -9.15 -4.89 7.09
CA PRO A 182 -10.13 -5.16 6.03
C PRO A 182 -11.30 -4.17 6.02
N GLN A 183 -11.58 -3.53 7.16
CA GLN A 183 -12.67 -2.55 7.30
C GLN A 183 -12.30 -1.17 6.76
N ILE A 184 -11.02 -0.92 6.46
CA ILE A 184 -10.53 0.39 6.11
C ILE A 184 -9.68 0.29 4.85
N SER A 185 -9.83 1.26 3.97
CA SER A 185 -8.96 1.36 2.81
C SER A 185 -8.35 2.75 2.71
N GLY A 186 -7.04 2.80 2.54
CA GLY A 186 -6.38 4.02 2.09
C GLY A 186 -6.78 4.42 0.66
N TRP A 187 -7.49 3.53 -0.07
CA TRP A 187 -7.84 3.71 -1.48
C TRP A 187 -9.17 3.06 -1.79
N LEU A 188 -10.18 3.90 -2.05
CA LEU A 188 -11.53 3.51 -2.45
C LEU A 188 -11.71 3.89 -3.92
N PRO A 189 -11.63 2.93 -4.86
CA PRO A 189 -11.91 3.21 -6.25
C PRO A 189 -13.38 3.57 -6.43
N ASP A 190 -13.63 4.58 -7.25
CA ASP A 190 -14.95 4.97 -7.70
C ASP A 190 -14.95 5.32 -9.19
N ILE A 191 -16.11 5.26 -9.81
CA ILE A 191 -16.29 5.50 -11.24
C ILE A 191 -17.34 6.58 -11.47
N ASP A 192 -16.93 7.67 -12.08
CA ASP A 192 -17.84 8.65 -12.63
C ASP A 192 -18.50 8.08 -13.89
N ARG A 193 -19.77 7.69 -13.77
CA ARG A 193 -20.54 7.05 -14.86
C ARG A 193 -20.80 7.98 -16.03
N GLN A 194 -20.83 9.30 -15.80
CA GLN A 194 -21.07 10.27 -16.88
C GLN A 194 -19.85 10.37 -17.79
N ARG A 195 -18.66 10.23 -17.22
CA ARG A 195 -17.37 10.30 -17.93
C ARG A 195 -16.91 8.93 -18.44
N CYS A 196 -17.37 7.85 -17.81
CA CYS A 196 -16.91 6.49 -18.12
C CYS A 196 -17.54 5.92 -19.37
N GLN A 197 -16.73 5.58 -20.37
CA GLN A 197 -17.14 4.95 -21.61
C GLN A 197 -17.00 3.41 -21.62
N LEU A 198 -16.77 2.77 -20.48
CA LEU A 198 -16.60 1.31 -20.36
C LEU A 198 -15.55 0.71 -21.32
N CYS A 199 -14.50 1.46 -21.63
CA CYS A 199 -13.45 1.02 -22.58
C CYS A 199 -12.59 -0.14 -22.07
N GLY A 200 -12.67 -0.48 -20.79
CA GLY A 200 -12.00 -1.63 -20.21
C GLY A 200 -10.56 -1.39 -19.71
N ALA A 201 -9.96 -0.26 -19.98
CA ALA A 201 -8.56 -0.01 -19.64
C ALA A 201 -8.29 -0.16 -18.14
N CYS A 202 -9.17 0.37 -17.27
CA CYS A 202 -8.95 0.39 -15.82
C CYS A 202 -8.98 -1.00 -15.18
N TRP A 203 -9.88 -1.89 -15.59
CA TRP A 203 -9.92 -3.24 -15.00
C TRP A 203 -8.87 -4.18 -15.60
N ARG A 204 -8.49 -4.02 -16.88
CA ARG A 204 -7.44 -4.83 -17.51
C ARG A 204 -6.07 -4.54 -16.93
N ILE A 205 -5.79 -3.30 -16.54
CA ILE A 205 -4.50 -2.90 -15.98
C ILE A 205 -4.41 -3.12 -14.46
N CYS A 206 -5.50 -3.46 -13.79
CA CYS A 206 -5.50 -3.58 -12.33
C CYS A 206 -4.78 -4.87 -11.89
N PRO A 207 -3.60 -4.80 -11.25
CA PRO A 207 -2.84 -5.98 -10.85
C PRO A 207 -3.55 -6.78 -9.75
N GLU A 208 -4.44 -6.13 -9.00
CA GLU A 208 -5.20 -6.72 -7.89
C GLU A 208 -6.61 -7.12 -8.29
N GLN A 209 -7.02 -6.88 -9.55
CA GLN A 209 -8.38 -7.12 -10.04
C GLN A 209 -9.47 -6.49 -9.15
N ALA A 210 -9.15 -5.33 -8.54
CA ALA A 210 -10.09 -4.59 -7.71
C ALA A 210 -11.25 -4.00 -8.52
N LEU A 211 -11.08 -3.86 -9.83
CA LEU A 211 -12.09 -3.45 -10.79
C LEU A 211 -12.30 -4.60 -11.79
N ARG A 212 -13.54 -4.97 -12.04
CA ARG A 212 -13.93 -6.04 -13.00
C ARG A 212 -15.23 -5.68 -13.70
N ALA A 213 -15.41 -6.21 -14.91
CA ALA A 213 -16.68 -6.14 -15.62
C ALA A 213 -17.07 -7.57 -16.00
N GLU A 214 -18.10 -8.12 -15.36
CA GLU A 214 -18.55 -9.48 -15.53
C GLU A 214 -20.05 -9.61 -15.20
N GLY A 215 -20.75 -10.56 -15.82
CA GLY A 215 -22.15 -10.85 -15.53
C GLY A 215 -23.10 -9.66 -15.70
N GLY A 216 -22.84 -8.74 -16.65
CA GLY A 216 -23.64 -7.53 -16.82
C GLY A 216 -23.48 -6.51 -15.68
N ARG A 217 -22.38 -6.56 -14.95
CA ARG A 217 -22.10 -5.64 -13.83
C ARG A 217 -20.68 -5.14 -13.89
N PHE A 218 -20.49 -3.90 -13.47
CA PHE A 218 -19.17 -3.36 -13.13
C PHE A 218 -18.96 -3.54 -11.63
N ILE A 219 -17.94 -4.30 -11.25
CA ILE A 219 -17.66 -4.68 -9.88
C ILE A 219 -16.46 -3.88 -9.39
N ILE A 220 -16.62 -3.24 -8.24
CA ILE A 220 -15.59 -2.51 -7.52
C ILE A 220 -15.38 -3.20 -6.18
N GLU A 221 -14.24 -3.88 -6.02
CA GLU A 221 -13.87 -4.56 -4.79
C GLU A 221 -12.75 -3.78 -4.09
N SER A 222 -13.14 -2.80 -3.26
CA SER A 222 -12.21 -1.88 -2.59
C SER A 222 -11.23 -2.60 -1.68
N ALA A 223 -11.63 -3.77 -1.13
CA ALA A 223 -10.78 -4.63 -0.33
C ALA A 223 -9.51 -5.09 -1.07
N ARG A 224 -9.52 -5.14 -2.38
CA ARG A 224 -8.36 -5.56 -3.19
C ARG A 224 -7.47 -4.39 -3.63
N CYS A 225 -7.91 -3.14 -3.48
CA CYS A 225 -7.18 -1.98 -3.99
C CYS A 225 -5.94 -1.69 -3.14
N THR A 226 -4.75 -1.64 -3.75
CA THR A 226 -3.48 -1.24 -3.12
C THR A 226 -3.07 0.20 -3.42
N GLY A 227 -3.89 0.96 -4.16
CA GLY A 227 -3.60 2.36 -4.50
C GLY A 227 -2.45 2.55 -5.47
N CYS A 228 -2.23 1.62 -6.40
CA CYS A 228 -1.17 1.73 -7.41
C CYS A 228 -1.43 2.83 -8.46
N LYS A 229 -2.65 3.36 -8.53
CA LYS A 229 -3.11 4.44 -9.43
C LYS A 229 -3.08 4.10 -10.94
N ASN A 230 -2.78 2.86 -11.34
CA ASN A 230 -2.76 2.48 -12.75
C ASN A 230 -4.09 2.73 -13.47
N CYS A 231 -5.21 2.43 -12.79
CA CYS A 231 -6.55 2.67 -13.35
C CYS A 231 -6.84 4.15 -13.63
N GLN A 232 -6.32 5.06 -12.79
CA GLN A 232 -6.40 6.51 -13.07
C GLN A 232 -5.48 6.91 -14.23
N ALA A 233 -4.24 6.40 -14.25
CA ALA A 233 -3.25 6.75 -15.28
C ALA A 233 -3.67 6.34 -16.71
N VAL A 234 -4.40 5.22 -16.86
CA VAL A 234 -4.87 4.76 -18.18
C VAL A 234 -6.22 5.35 -18.58
N CYS A 235 -6.92 6.00 -17.66
CA CYS A 235 -8.26 6.52 -17.95
C CYS A 235 -8.19 7.85 -18.70
N GLN A 236 -8.31 7.80 -20.04
CA GLN A 236 -8.33 9.00 -20.89
C GLN A 236 -9.47 9.96 -20.55
N HIS A 237 -10.57 9.44 -19.98
CA HIS A 237 -11.75 10.24 -19.61
C HIS A 237 -11.72 10.72 -18.17
N GLN A 238 -10.62 10.42 -17.41
CA GLN A 238 -10.49 10.79 -16.00
C GLN A 238 -11.72 10.37 -15.16
N ALA A 239 -12.36 9.26 -15.53
CA ALA A 239 -13.56 8.75 -14.89
C ALA A 239 -13.26 7.95 -13.62
N VAL A 240 -12.00 7.59 -13.35
CA VAL A 240 -11.61 6.81 -12.16
C VAL A 240 -11.17 7.77 -11.05
N ILE A 241 -11.83 7.67 -9.91
CA ILE A 241 -11.53 8.46 -8.71
C ILE A 241 -11.01 7.50 -7.64
N LEU A 242 -9.98 7.90 -6.90
CA LEU A 242 -9.47 7.14 -5.75
C LEU A 242 -9.59 8.01 -4.49
N ASN A 243 -10.49 7.62 -3.63
CA ASN A 243 -10.70 8.25 -2.33
C ASN A 243 -10.02 7.44 -1.22
N ALA A 244 -9.86 8.03 -0.04
CA ALA A 244 -9.44 7.35 1.18
C ALA A 244 -10.58 7.39 2.19
N GLY A 245 -10.73 6.34 3.02
CA GLY A 245 -11.74 6.34 4.06
C GLY A 245 -12.14 4.95 4.53
N PRO A 246 -13.09 4.87 5.47
CA PRO A 246 -13.67 3.60 5.89
C PRO A 246 -14.39 2.91 4.73
N ARG A 247 -14.47 1.60 4.78
CA ARG A 247 -15.22 0.79 3.82
C ARG A 247 -16.61 0.51 4.38
N GLU A 248 -17.59 1.24 3.90
CA GLU A 248 -18.98 0.92 4.17
C GLU A 248 -19.39 -0.32 3.36
N ASP A 249 -19.04 -0.33 2.06
CA ASP A 249 -19.30 -1.45 1.14
C ASP A 249 -17.99 -1.97 0.53
N PRO A 250 -17.48 -3.13 0.97
CA PRO A 250 -16.24 -3.69 0.41
C PRO A 250 -16.38 -4.09 -1.06
N VAL A 251 -17.60 -4.41 -1.50
CA VAL A 251 -17.90 -4.80 -2.89
C VAL A 251 -19.12 -4.03 -3.38
N ARG A 252 -18.91 -3.12 -4.32
CA ARG A 252 -20.00 -2.42 -5.00
C ARG A 252 -20.21 -3.01 -6.40
N GLN A 253 -21.46 -3.27 -6.75
CA GLN A 253 -21.86 -3.80 -8.06
C GLN A 253 -22.76 -2.78 -8.76
N LEU A 254 -22.28 -2.27 -9.87
CA LEU A 254 -22.99 -1.28 -10.68
C LEU A 254 -23.59 -1.97 -11.92
N PRO A 255 -24.90 -1.92 -12.14
CA PRO A 255 -25.52 -2.60 -13.28
C PRO A 255 -25.04 -2.00 -14.60
N LEU A 256 -24.81 -2.85 -15.58
CA LEU A 256 -24.52 -2.50 -16.97
C LEU A 256 -25.65 -3.01 -17.85
N THR A 257 -25.98 -2.24 -18.87
CA THR A 257 -26.96 -2.64 -19.90
C THR A 257 -26.20 -3.09 -21.14
N SER A 258 -26.63 -4.21 -21.74
CA SER A 258 -26.14 -4.63 -23.05
C SER A 258 -27.00 -4.00 -24.13
N ALA A 259 -26.36 -3.41 -25.13
CA ALA A 259 -27.01 -2.82 -26.30
C ALA A 259 -26.30 -3.25 -27.57
N ARG A 260 -26.99 -3.16 -28.72
CA ARG A 260 -26.40 -3.39 -30.03
C ARG A 260 -26.21 -2.06 -30.76
N CYS A 261 -25.01 -1.83 -31.25
CA CYS A 261 -24.65 -0.60 -31.93
C CYS A 261 -25.37 -0.48 -33.28
N ALA A 262 -26.07 0.62 -33.51
CA ALA A 262 -26.76 0.87 -34.76
C ALA A 262 -25.81 1.01 -35.97
N SER A 263 -24.55 1.45 -35.72
CA SER A 263 -23.57 1.67 -36.80
C SER A 263 -22.80 0.41 -37.19
N CYS A 264 -22.20 -0.31 -36.20
CA CYS A 264 -21.36 -1.48 -36.46
C CYS A 264 -22.01 -2.82 -36.10
N GLN A 265 -23.26 -2.81 -35.61
CA GLN A 265 -24.06 -3.99 -35.22
C GLN A 265 -23.43 -4.87 -34.13
N GLN A 266 -22.30 -4.45 -33.52
CA GLN A 266 -21.65 -5.20 -32.45
C GLN A 266 -22.35 -4.96 -31.10
N PRO A 267 -22.43 -5.99 -30.24
CA PRO A 267 -22.90 -5.81 -28.86
C PRO A 267 -21.90 -4.98 -28.07
N PHE A 268 -22.39 -4.11 -27.23
CA PHE A 268 -21.56 -3.32 -26.31
C PHE A 268 -22.27 -3.10 -24.97
N MET A 269 -21.47 -2.84 -23.91
CA MET A 269 -21.98 -2.52 -22.58
C MET A 269 -22.06 -1.01 -22.41
N THR A 270 -23.11 -0.55 -21.74
CA THR A 270 -23.37 0.86 -21.47
C THR A 270 -23.93 1.06 -20.06
N TRP A 271 -23.78 2.28 -19.52
CA TRP A 271 -24.39 2.70 -18.26
C TRP A 271 -25.88 3.05 -18.42
N GLN A 272 -26.29 3.41 -19.60
CA GLN A 272 -27.62 3.95 -19.87
C GLN A 272 -28.45 2.99 -20.74
N GLN A 273 -29.69 2.82 -20.38
CA GLN A 273 -30.67 2.16 -21.24
C GLN A 273 -30.97 3.06 -22.50
N GLY A 274 -31.15 2.43 -23.64
CA GLY A 274 -31.45 3.17 -24.87
C GLY A 274 -30.25 3.74 -25.63
N SER A 275 -29.01 3.45 -25.21
CA SER A 275 -27.82 3.83 -25.97
C SER A 275 -27.82 3.10 -27.32
N THR A 276 -27.77 3.86 -28.43
CA THR A 276 -27.83 3.31 -29.78
C THR A 276 -26.48 3.14 -30.47
N GLN A 277 -25.42 3.74 -29.94
CA GLN A 277 -24.10 3.70 -30.55
C GLN A 277 -23.01 3.34 -29.49
N CYS A 278 -22.08 2.45 -29.88
CA CYS A 278 -20.95 2.12 -29.05
C CYS A 278 -19.93 3.28 -28.97
N PRO A 279 -19.09 3.36 -27.91
CA PRO A 279 -18.11 4.42 -27.76
C PRO A 279 -17.13 4.56 -28.94
N THR A 280 -16.81 3.45 -29.59
CA THR A 280 -15.92 3.46 -30.77
C THR A 280 -16.59 4.16 -31.93
N CYS A 281 -17.82 3.81 -32.27
CA CYS A 281 -18.55 4.45 -33.38
C CYS A 281 -18.88 5.92 -33.11
N GLN A 282 -19.16 6.29 -31.86
CA GLN A 282 -19.33 7.69 -31.46
C GLN A 282 -18.10 8.55 -31.75
N ARG A 283 -16.91 8.02 -31.51
CA ARG A 283 -15.65 8.74 -31.79
C ARG A 283 -15.33 8.86 -33.26
N HIS A 284 -15.74 7.88 -34.09
CA HIS A 284 -15.41 7.83 -35.51
C HIS A 284 -16.47 8.52 -36.41
N GLN A 285 -17.50 9.15 -35.84
CA GLN A 285 -18.49 9.88 -36.61
C GLN A 285 -17.93 11.03 -37.48
N HIS A 286 -16.71 11.49 -37.18
CA HIS A 286 -16.11 12.66 -37.85
C HIS A 286 -15.01 12.34 -38.86
N GLY A 287 -14.72 11.08 -39.22
CA GLY A 287 -13.62 10.89 -40.14
C GLY A 287 -13.44 9.58 -40.91
N MET A 288 -13.89 8.43 -40.41
CA MET A 288 -13.60 7.15 -41.09
C MET A 288 -14.76 6.16 -41.01
N ARG A 289 -15.70 6.28 -41.92
CA ARG A 289 -16.83 5.33 -42.06
C ARG A 289 -16.46 3.94 -42.61
N ALA A 290 -15.20 3.70 -43.02
CA ALA A 290 -14.84 2.52 -43.82
C ALA A 290 -13.94 1.48 -43.12
N LEU A 291 -13.50 1.66 -41.86
CA LEU A 291 -12.53 0.76 -41.22
C LEU A 291 -12.95 0.22 -39.85
N CYS A 292 -14.22 0.21 -39.52
CA CYS A 292 -14.74 -0.36 -38.26
C CYS A 292 -15.34 -1.75 -38.44
N CYS A 293 -14.74 -2.61 -39.25
CA CYS A 293 -15.07 -4.02 -39.35
C CYS A 293 -13.91 -4.89 -38.90
#